data_065dd468ae67f0738d39b1fd8817fca4
#
_entry.id   065dd468ae67f0738d39b1fd8817fca4
#
_cell.length_a   1.000
_cell.length_b   1.000
_cell.length_c   1.000
_cell.angle_alpha   90.00
_cell.angle_beta   90.00
_cell.angle_gamma   90.00
#
_symmetry.space_group_name_H-M   'P 1'
#
loop_
_entity.id
_entity.type
_entity.pdbx_description
1 polymer ?
#
loop_
_entity_poly.entity_id
_entity_poly.type
_entity_poly.pdbx_seq_one_letter_code
_entity_poly.pdbx_strand_id
1 'polypeptide(L)'
;MSCFKPFSRLDSTVQPIWHQRIELDIDGNHEDLDGLDLVAGELHQLVKRVKEDGDGKVVLGGFSMGAHTALHAVYRSGVQVDACLALSSYLVRSSAVYKYLEDQRFAKPPPLLMCHGLSDVIVPPRWAEETGLALKKQGVAVNLKFYEGLGHQPGGKMITDAFSWVEQL
;
A
#
# COMPACT_ATOMS: atom_id res chain seq x y z
N MET A 1 9.90 12.89 0.49
CA MET A 1 10.30 13.63 -0.74
C MET A 1 9.78 12.83 -1.92
N SER A 2 8.90 13.39 -2.75
CA SER A 2 8.53 12.73 -4.01
C SER A 2 9.69 12.89 -5.00
N CYS A 3 10.20 11.80 -5.56
CA CYS A 3 11.15 11.88 -6.65
C CYS A 3 10.41 12.35 -7.91
N PHE A 4 10.86 13.44 -8.52
CA PHE A 4 10.40 13.82 -9.86
C PHE A 4 11.04 12.87 -10.86
N LYS A 5 10.21 12.00 -11.47
CA LYS A 5 10.64 11.07 -12.52
C LYS A 5 9.72 11.21 -13.75
N PRO A 6 10.20 10.92 -14.97
CA PRO A 6 9.31 10.77 -16.11
C PRO A 6 8.29 9.67 -15.80
N PHE A 7 7.01 9.98 -15.93
CA PHE A 7 5.96 8.98 -15.75
C PHE A 7 5.59 8.38 -17.09
N SER A 8 6.01 7.13 -17.32
CA SER A 8 5.91 6.45 -18.62
C SER A 8 4.47 6.37 -19.16
N ARG A 9 3.46 6.43 -18.30
CA ARG A 9 2.05 6.36 -18.68
C ARG A 9 1.46 7.71 -19.18
N LEU A 10 2.16 8.83 -18.97
CA LEU A 10 1.73 10.17 -19.31
C LEU A 10 2.75 10.84 -20.27
N ASP A 11 2.98 10.23 -21.44
CA ASP A 11 3.86 10.76 -22.48
C ASP A 11 5.25 11.21 -21.96
N SER A 12 5.78 10.48 -20.98
CA SER A 12 7.07 10.78 -20.35
C SER A 12 7.18 12.17 -19.69
N THR A 13 6.06 12.79 -19.35
CA THR A 13 6.07 14.05 -18.60
C THR A 13 6.66 13.84 -17.21
N VAL A 14 7.48 14.80 -16.75
CA VAL A 14 8.08 14.75 -15.42
C VAL A 14 7.01 15.06 -14.38
N GLN A 15 6.74 14.10 -13.49
CA GLN A 15 5.75 14.26 -12.42
C GLN A 15 6.28 13.74 -11.09
N PRO A 16 5.76 14.23 -9.95
CA PRO A 16 6.07 13.66 -8.65
C PRO A 16 5.40 12.29 -8.51
N ILE A 17 6.20 11.24 -8.55
CA ILE A 17 5.74 9.85 -8.37
C ILE A 17 6.55 9.13 -7.31
N TRP A 18 5.98 8.10 -6.70
CA TRP A 18 6.66 7.26 -5.73
C TRP A 18 7.54 6.20 -6.41
N HIS A 19 7.05 5.61 -7.48
CA HIS A 19 7.74 4.61 -8.31
C HIS A 19 7.15 4.62 -9.72
N GLN A 20 7.85 4.03 -10.68
CA GLN A 20 7.32 3.88 -12.05
C GLN A 20 6.18 2.85 -12.09
N ARG A 21 5.17 3.17 -12.90
CA ARG A 21 4.08 2.23 -13.21
C ARG A 21 3.84 2.27 -14.72
N ILE A 22 4.16 1.17 -15.40
CA ILE A 22 4.05 1.07 -16.83
C ILE A 22 2.59 0.85 -17.23
N GLU A 23 1.87 0.02 -16.48
CA GLU A 23 0.48 -0.35 -16.77
C GLU A 23 -0.37 -0.36 -15.48
N LEU A 24 -1.67 -0.20 -15.65
CA LEU A 24 -2.65 -0.35 -14.58
C LEU A 24 -3.45 -1.62 -14.88
N ASP A 25 -2.91 -2.75 -14.49
CA ASP A 25 -3.49 -4.07 -14.66
C ASP A 25 -3.08 -4.98 -13.50
N ILE A 26 -4.01 -5.81 -13.03
CA ILE A 26 -3.72 -6.77 -11.97
C ILE A 26 -2.87 -7.95 -12.48
N ASP A 27 -2.95 -8.26 -13.76
CA ASP A 27 -2.14 -9.28 -14.44
C ASP A 27 -0.78 -8.74 -14.91
N GLY A 28 -0.52 -7.44 -14.68
CA GLY A 28 0.77 -6.83 -14.97
C GLY A 28 1.90 -7.58 -14.26
N ASN A 29 3.05 -7.65 -14.94
CA ASN A 29 4.22 -8.35 -14.41
C ASN A 29 5.41 -7.41 -14.13
N HIS A 30 5.19 -6.12 -14.19
CA HIS A 30 6.20 -5.09 -13.98
C HIS A 30 5.95 -4.31 -12.69
N GLU A 31 6.80 -4.56 -11.69
CA GLU A 31 6.93 -3.72 -10.51
C GLU A 31 8.31 -3.04 -10.56
N ASP A 32 8.36 -1.71 -10.41
CA ASP A 32 9.60 -0.94 -10.27
C ASP A 32 10.23 -1.21 -8.91
N LEU A 33 10.80 -2.40 -8.73
CA LEU A 33 11.36 -2.82 -7.45
C LEU A 33 12.49 -1.90 -6.99
N ASP A 34 13.33 -1.42 -7.91
CA ASP A 34 14.43 -0.49 -7.58
C ASP A 34 13.87 0.85 -7.06
N GLY A 35 12.85 1.40 -7.72
CA GLY A 35 12.18 2.61 -7.27
C GLY A 35 11.46 2.42 -5.93
N LEU A 36 10.80 1.28 -5.74
CA LEU A 36 10.15 0.91 -4.48
C LEU A 36 11.16 0.72 -3.34
N ASP A 37 12.34 0.16 -3.61
CA ASP A 37 13.39 -0.02 -2.62
C ASP A 37 14.00 1.32 -2.17
N LEU A 38 14.21 2.25 -3.10
CA LEU A 38 14.66 3.61 -2.78
C LEU A 38 13.67 4.30 -1.83
N VAL A 39 12.37 4.25 -2.15
CA VAL A 39 11.33 4.85 -1.30
C VAL A 39 11.21 4.13 0.04
N ALA A 40 11.30 2.80 0.06
CA ALA A 40 11.27 2.02 1.30
C ALA A 40 12.44 2.39 2.21
N GLY A 41 13.63 2.64 1.67
CA GLY A 41 14.79 3.13 2.42
C GLY A 41 14.53 4.48 3.11
N GLU A 42 13.94 5.44 2.40
CA GLU A 42 13.54 6.74 2.96
C GLU A 42 12.47 6.60 4.05
N LEU A 43 11.45 5.74 3.80
CA LEU A 43 10.40 5.46 4.78
C LEU A 43 10.96 4.77 6.02
N HIS A 44 11.93 3.87 5.87
CA HIS A 44 12.60 3.22 6.99
C HIS A 44 13.29 4.26 7.90
N GLN A 45 14.04 5.20 7.32
CA GLN A 45 14.69 6.27 8.06
C GLN A 45 13.66 7.20 8.74
N LEU A 46 12.56 7.52 8.06
CA LEU A 46 11.49 8.34 8.62
C LEU A 46 10.83 7.64 9.82
N VAL A 47 10.42 6.38 9.66
CA VAL A 47 9.79 5.59 10.73
C VAL A 47 10.72 5.43 11.93
N LYS A 48 12.02 5.20 11.69
CA LYS A 48 13.02 5.13 12.76
C LYS A 48 13.04 6.42 13.57
N ARG A 49 13.14 7.58 12.93
CA ARG A 49 13.12 8.89 13.61
C ARG A 49 11.83 9.11 14.40
N VAL A 50 10.67 8.83 13.79
CA VAL A 50 9.38 8.97 14.49
C VAL A 50 9.32 8.11 15.75
N LYS A 51 9.85 6.90 15.71
CA LYS A 51 9.91 5.99 16.87
C LYS A 51 10.93 6.44 17.93
N GLU A 52 12.00 7.11 17.54
CA GLU A 52 12.98 7.70 18.46
C GLU A 52 12.41 8.94 19.18
N ASP A 53 11.52 9.69 18.53
CA ASP A 53 10.90 10.92 19.07
C ASP A 53 9.70 10.66 20.00
N GLY A 54 9.19 9.40 20.10
CA GLY A 54 8.04 9.06 20.95
C GLY A 54 7.73 7.57 20.99
N ASP A 55 6.88 7.20 21.95
CA ASP A 55 6.43 5.82 22.24
C ASP A 55 5.08 5.47 21.61
N GLY A 56 4.56 6.36 20.76
CA GLY A 56 3.31 6.14 20.04
C GLY A 56 3.43 5.05 18.97
N LYS A 57 2.27 4.46 18.62
CA LYS A 57 2.20 3.52 17.50
C LYS A 57 2.38 4.24 16.17
N VAL A 58 3.12 3.61 15.27
CA VAL A 58 3.39 4.14 13.92
C VAL A 58 2.61 3.34 12.89
N VAL A 59 1.76 4.02 12.15
CA VAL A 59 0.99 3.44 11.04
C VAL A 59 1.49 4.03 9.73
N LEU A 60 1.88 3.17 8.79
CA LEU A 60 2.23 3.59 7.43
C LEU A 60 1.03 3.39 6.51
N GLY A 61 0.62 4.46 5.84
CA GLY A 61 -0.53 4.39 4.95
C GLY A 61 -0.39 5.25 3.71
N GLY A 62 -1.26 4.99 2.74
CA GLY A 62 -1.31 5.76 1.52
C GLY A 62 -2.61 5.58 0.73
N PHE A 63 -2.74 6.38 -0.31
CA PHE A 63 -3.82 6.33 -1.29
C PHE A 63 -3.27 5.96 -2.66
N SER A 64 -3.96 5.08 -3.40
CA SER A 64 -3.61 4.68 -4.76
C SER A 64 -2.14 4.21 -4.88
N MET A 65 -1.30 4.88 -5.66
CA MET A 65 0.13 4.59 -5.78
C MET A 65 0.87 4.66 -4.44
N GLY A 66 0.51 5.62 -3.55
CA GLY A 66 1.09 5.72 -2.20
C GLY A 66 0.73 4.51 -1.33
N ALA A 67 -0.48 3.95 -1.48
CA ALA A 67 -0.87 2.73 -0.78
C ALA A 67 -0.11 1.51 -1.31
N HIS A 68 0.07 1.39 -2.63
CA HIS A 68 0.92 0.36 -3.24
C HIS A 68 2.35 0.43 -2.69
N THR A 69 2.91 1.63 -2.62
CA THR A 69 4.24 1.87 -2.02
C THR A 69 4.29 1.44 -0.55
N ALA A 70 3.25 1.78 0.25
CA ALA A 70 3.17 1.38 1.65
C ALA A 70 3.10 -0.15 1.82
N LEU A 71 2.32 -0.85 0.97
CA LEU A 71 2.26 -2.31 0.97
C LEU A 71 3.63 -2.95 0.71
N HIS A 72 4.37 -2.45 -0.28
CA HIS A 72 5.74 -2.91 -0.55
C HIS A 72 6.71 -2.58 0.58
N ALA A 73 6.68 -1.37 1.10
CA ALA A 73 7.56 -0.93 2.18
C ALA A 73 7.40 -1.82 3.43
N VAL A 74 6.15 -2.13 3.82
CA VAL A 74 5.84 -2.90 5.01
C VAL A 74 6.05 -4.40 4.79
N TYR A 75 5.44 -4.97 3.73
CA TYR A 75 5.34 -6.42 3.58
C TYR A 75 6.42 -7.06 2.72
N ARG A 76 7.24 -6.25 2.01
CA ARG A 76 8.39 -6.74 1.27
C ARG A 76 9.72 -6.20 1.81
N SER A 77 9.81 -4.89 2.04
CA SER A 77 11.07 -4.27 2.46
C SER A 77 11.24 -4.19 3.98
N GLY A 78 10.25 -4.67 4.75
CA GLY A 78 10.36 -4.86 6.20
C GLY A 78 10.41 -3.56 7.02
N VAL A 79 9.81 -2.47 6.55
CA VAL A 79 9.67 -1.23 7.34
C VAL A 79 8.85 -1.53 8.58
N GLN A 80 9.42 -1.31 9.76
CA GLN A 80 8.88 -1.71 11.05
C GLN A 80 7.81 -0.74 11.53
N VAL A 81 6.55 -1.06 11.29
CA VAL A 81 5.37 -0.31 11.73
C VAL A 81 4.41 -1.18 12.54
N ASP A 82 3.49 -0.54 13.26
CA ASP A 82 2.49 -1.24 14.08
C ASP A 82 1.28 -1.68 13.24
N ALA A 83 1.01 -0.98 12.13
CA ALA A 83 -0.04 -1.34 11.18
C ALA A 83 0.19 -0.69 9.81
N CYS A 84 -0.49 -1.21 8.79
CA CYS A 84 -0.52 -0.65 7.45
C CYS A 84 -1.95 -0.24 7.05
N LEU A 85 -2.07 0.86 6.28
CA LEU A 85 -3.33 1.36 5.75
C LEU A 85 -3.23 1.55 4.24
N ALA A 86 -4.08 0.86 3.47
CA ALA A 86 -4.11 0.95 2.02
C ALA A 86 -5.48 1.44 1.52
N LEU A 87 -5.52 2.64 0.92
CA LEU A 87 -6.73 3.24 0.38
C LEU A 87 -6.70 3.16 -1.15
N SER A 88 -7.74 2.59 -1.76
CA SER A 88 -7.97 2.52 -3.22
C SER A 88 -6.76 2.01 -4.00
N SER A 89 -6.24 0.84 -3.61
CA SER A 89 -5.04 0.27 -4.20
C SER A 89 -5.11 -1.26 -4.31
N TYR A 90 -4.10 -1.83 -4.96
CA TYR A 90 -3.96 -3.26 -5.19
C TYR A 90 -2.49 -3.63 -5.37
N LEU A 91 -2.19 -4.92 -5.31
CA LEU A 91 -0.94 -5.54 -5.76
C LEU A 91 -1.23 -6.37 -7.02
N VAL A 92 -0.30 -6.40 -7.96
CA VAL A 92 -0.38 -7.32 -9.10
C VAL A 92 -0.33 -8.77 -8.61
N ARG A 93 -0.94 -9.72 -9.36
CA ARG A 93 -0.98 -11.14 -8.95
C ARG A 93 0.39 -11.77 -8.77
N SER A 94 1.38 -11.29 -9.54
CA SER A 94 2.77 -11.74 -9.46
C SER A 94 3.64 -10.92 -8.49
N SER A 95 3.04 -10.10 -7.61
CA SER A 95 3.78 -9.17 -6.77
C SER A 95 4.86 -9.85 -5.93
N ALA A 96 6.02 -9.22 -5.90
CA ALA A 96 7.16 -9.62 -5.07
C ALA A 96 6.82 -9.63 -3.56
N VAL A 97 5.78 -8.91 -3.14
CA VAL A 97 5.26 -8.94 -1.76
C VAL A 97 4.83 -10.34 -1.35
N TYR A 98 4.09 -11.05 -2.20
CA TYR A 98 3.59 -12.39 -1.85
C TYR A 98 4.72 -13.39 -1.67
N LYS A 99 5.69 -13.36 -2.58
CA LYS A 99 6.87 -14.24 -2.50
C LYS A 99 7.67 -13.98 -1.23
N TYR A 100 7.90 -12.70 -0.89
CA TYR A 100 8.62 -12.35 0.32
C TYR A 100 7.91 -12.85 1.58
N LEU A 101 6.59 -12.66 1.69
CA LEU A 101 5.81 -13.15 2.82
C LEU A 101 5.80 -14.68 2.92
N GLU A 102 5.80 -15.39 1.80
CA GLU A 102 5.91 -16.84 1.76
C GLU A 102 7.25 -17.31 2.32
N ASP A 103 8.34 -16.64 1.98
CA ASP A 103 9.69 -16.97 2.45
C ASP A 103 9.88 -16.63 3.94
N GLN A 104 9.15 -15.63 4.48
CA GLN A 104 9.25 -15.13 5.87
C GLN A 104 8.23 -15.77 6.83
N ARG A 105 8.03 -17.08 6.75
CA ARG A 105 6.97 -17.86 7.45
C ARG A 105 6.87 -17.68 8.97
N PHE A 106 7.88 -17.11 9.63
CA PHE A 106 7.94 -16.99 11.09
C PHE A 106 7.68 -15.59 11.64
N ALA A 107 7.60 -14.56 10.77
CA ALA A 107 7.29 -13.20 11.19
C ALA A 107 5.78 -12.99 11.19
N LYS A 108 5.22 -12.46 12.29
CA LYS A 108 3.84 -11.99 12.32
C LYS A 108 3.78 -10.62 11.60
N PRO A 109 3.27 -10.55 10.38
CA PRO A 109 3.21 -9.28 9.66
C PRO A 109 2.26 -8.30 10.38
N PRO A 110 2.51 -6.97 10.30
CA PRO A 110 1.60 -5.97 10.83
C PRO A 110 0.19 -6.12 10.27
N PRO A 111 -0.86 -5.81 11.05
CA PRO A 111 -2.23 -5.81 10.55
C PRO A 111 -2.42 -4.77 9.44
N LEU A 112 -3.34 -5.04 8.53
CA LEU A 112 -3.66 -4.22 7.38
C LEU A 112 -5.14 -3.83 7.37
N LEU A 113 -5.42 -2.53 7.25
CA LEU A 113 -6.72 -2.06 6.81
C LEU A 113 -6.64 -1.68 5.33
N MET A 114 -7.51 -2.29 4.51
CA MET A 114 -7.74 -1.89 3.12
C MET A 114 -9.13 -1.29 2.99
N CYS A 115 -9.20 -0.11 2.35
CA CYS A 115 -10.45 0.59 2.08
C CYS A 115 -10.59 0.88 0.59
N HIS A 116 -11.76 0.61 -0.01
CA HIS A 116 -11.95 0.77 -1.45
C HIS A 116 -13.38 1.21 -1.80
N GLY A 117 -13.50 2.13 -2.77
CA GLY A 117 -14.79 2.55 -3.31
C GLY A 117 -15.36 1.53 -4.30
N LEU A 118 -16.63 1.16 -4.17
CA LEU A 118 -17.28 0.22 -5.10
C LEU A 118 -17.52 0.78 -6.50
N SER A 119 -17.52 2.11 -6.64
CA SER A 119 -17.65 2.80 -7.93
C SER A 119 -16.30 3.25 -8.50
N ASP A 120 -15.19 2.69 -8.02
CA ASP A 120 -13.85 3.01 -8.52
C ASP A 120 -13.64 2.39 -9.91
N VAL A 121 -13.57 3.26 -10.92
CA VAL A 121 -13.36 2.87 -12.33
C VAL A 121 -11.89 2.93 -12.76
N ILE A 122 -11.02 3.48 -11.91
CA ILE A 122 -9.57 3.57 -12.15
C ILE A 122 -8.87 2.32 -11.64
N VAL A 123 -9.16 1.95 -10.39
CA VAL A 123 -8.71 0.70 -9.77
C VAL A 123 -9.95 -0.12 -9.43
N PRO A 124 -10.30 -1.15 -10.23
CA PRO A 124 -11.49 -1.96 -9.98
C PRO A 124 -11.50 -2.56 -8.57
N PRO A 125 -12.62 -2.49 -7.82
CA PRO A 125 -12.71 -2.99 -6.44
C PRO A 125 -12.32 -4.46 -6.28
N ARG A 126 -12.58 -5.28 -7.30
CA ARG A 126 -12.17 -6.69 -7.34
C ARG A 126 -10.66 -6.90 -7.18
N TRP A 127 -9.83 -5.93 -7.63
CA TRP A 127 -8.38 -6.02 -7.48
C TRP A 127 -7.94 -5.84 -6.03
N ALA A 128 -8.62 -4.95 -5.29
CA ALA A 128 -8.40 -4.81 -3.85
C ALA A 128 -8.86 -6.05 -3.09
N GLU A 129 -9.98 -6.65 -3.48
CA GLU A 129 -10.49 -7.90 -2.90
C GLU A 129 -9.49 -9.05 -3.11
N GLU A 130 -9.04 -9.27 -4.35
CA GLU A 130 -8.05 -10.29 -4.68
C GLU A 130 -6.75 -10.08 -3.90
N THR A 131 -6.26 -8.83 -3.81
CA THR A 131 -5.08 -8.47 -3.01
C THR A 131 -5.27 -8.81 -1.54
N GLY A 132 -6.39 -8.40 -0.95
CA GLY A 132 -6.71 -8.69 0.46
C GLY A 132 -6.79 -10.18 0.76
N LEU A 133 -7.41 -10.96 -0.13
CA LEU A 133 -7.48 -12.42 -0.01
C LEU A 133 -6.10 -13.08 -0.13
N ALA A 134 -5.27 -12.62 -1.07
CA ALA A 134 -3.92 -13.13 -1.24
C ALA A 134 -3.03 -12.83 -0.01
N LEU A 135 -3.09 -11.61 0.52
CA LEU A 135 -2.36 -11.25 1.75
C LEU A 135 -2.83 -12.03 2.97
N LYS A 136 -4.15 -12.29 3.11
CA LYS A 136 -4.68 -13.18 4.17
C LYS A 136 -4.10 -14.58 4.09
N LYS A 137 -3.96 -15.16 2.90
CA LYS A 137 -3.34 -16.48 2.70
C LYS A 137 -1.88 -16.50 3.15
N GLN A 138 -1.19 -15.36 3.10
CA GLN A 138 0.18 -15.19 3.57
C GLN A 138 0.27 -14.83 5.07
N GLY A 139 -0.83 -14.90 5.81
CA GLY A 139 -0.86 -14.67 7.26
C GLY A 139 -1.02 -13.23 7.70
N VAL A 140 -1.26 -12.28 6.79
CA VAL A 140 -1.56 -10.89 7.14
C VAL A 140 -2.99 -10.80 7.70
N ALA A 141 -3.16 -10.17 8.86
CA ALA A 141 -4.48 -9.86 9.42
C ALA A 141 -5.10 -8.69 8.64
N VAL A 142 -5.84 -9.00 7.57
CA VAL A 142 -6.45 -7.99 6.69
C VAL A 142 -7.88 -7.70 7.09
N ASN A 143 -8.18 -6.43 7.36
CA ASN A 143 -9.52 -5.87 7.41
C ASN A 143 -9.80 -5.17 6.07
N LEU A 144 -10.83 -5.60 5.34
CA LEU A 144 -11.18 -5.06 4.02
C LEU A 144 -12.56 -4.42 4.09
N LYS A 145 -12.65 -3.13 3.75
CA LYS A 145 -13.89 -2.34 3.75
C LYS A 145 -14.17 -1.76 2.38
N PHE A 146 -15.42 -1.90 1.93
CA PHE A 146 -15.90 -1.30 0.69
C PHE A 146 -16.93 -0.20 0.96
N TYR A 147 -16.99 0.81 0.07
CA TYR A 147 -17.85 1.98 0.21
C TYR A 147 -18.69 2.18 -1.06
N GLU A 148 -19.99 2.06 -0.92
CA GLU A 148 -20.94 2.28 -2.01
C GLU A 148 -20.88 3.73 -2.52
N GLY A 149 -21.03 3.92 -3.83
CA GLY A 149 -21.04 5.23 -4.48
C GLY A 149 -19.70 5.97 -4.48
N LEU A 150 -18.66 5.42 -3.86
CA LEU A 150 -17.34 6.05 -3.81
C LEU A 150 -16.50 5.59 -5.00
N GLY A 151 -15.96 6.55 -5.76
CA GLY A 151 -15.02 6.35 -6.86
C GLY A 151 -13.56 6.34 -6.39
N HIS A 152 -12.62 6.64 -7.33
CA HIS A 152 -11.19 6.70 -7.02
C HIS A 152 -10.80 8.00 -6.31
N GLN A 153 -11.25 8.16 -5.09
CA GLN A 153 -10.96 9.32 -4.23
C GLN A 153 -11.10 8.94 -2.76
N PRO A 154 -10.39 9.60 -1.85
CA PRO A 154 -10.63 9.43 -0.43
C PRO A 154 -11.99 10.05 -0.05
N GLY A 155 -12.90 9.22 0.46
CA GLY A 155 -14.23 9.67 0.92
C GLY A 155 -14.26 9.93 2.42
N GLY A 156 -15.15 10.85 2.88
CA GLY A 156 -15.22 11.21 4.29
C GLY A 156 -15.43 10.01 5.21
N LYS A 157 -16.39 9.11 4.89
CA LYS A 157 -16.62 7.89 5.66
C LYS A 157 -15.42 6.95 5.66
N MET A 158 -14.73 6.79 4.51
CA MET A 158 -13.52 5.99 4.41
C MET A 158 -12.43 6.50 5.35
N ILE A 159 -12.21 7.81 5.38
CA ILE A 159 -11.23 8.46 6.25
C ILE A 159 -11.61 8.30 7.72
N THR A 160 -12.87 8.55 8.08
CA THR A 160 -13.36 8.36 9.46
C THR A 160 -13.14 6.92 9.93
N ASP A 161 -13.52 5.93 9.11
CA ASP A 161 -13.35 4.52 9.44
C ASP A 161 -11.86 4.12 9.57
N ALA A 162 -10.98 4.74 8.76
CA ALA A 162 -9.54 4.52 8.83
C ALA A 162 -8.96 5.05 10.15
N PHE A 163 -9.30 6.27 10.55
CA PHE A 163 -8.87 6.82 11.84
C PHE A 163 -9.42 6.03 13.02
N SER A 164 -10.72 5.68 13.02
CA SER A 164 -11.31 4.86 14.07
C SER A 164 -10.65 3.49 14.21
N TRP A 165 -10.16 2.92 13.11
CA TRP A 165 -9.42 1.66 13.17
C TRP A 165 -8.01 1.87 13.76
N VAL A 166 -7.34 2.95 13.42
CA VAL A 166 -6.01 3.29 13.98
C VAL A 166 -6.10 3.52 15.49
N GLU A 167 -7.17 4.17 15.98
CA GLU A 167 -7.38 4.40 17.41
C GLU A 167 -7.58 3.10 18.22
N GLN A 168 -7.92 1.98 17.57
CA GLN A 168 -8.15 0.67 18.20
C GLN A 168 -6.90 -0.23 18.20
N LEU A 169 -5.80 0.20 17.59
CA LEU A 169 -4.54 -0.53 17.60
C LEU A 169 -3.90 -0.48 19.00
#